data_ec61d96399eb2274e5709541e16718b8
#
_entry.id   ec61d96399eb2274e5709541e16718b8
#
_cell.length_a   1.000
_cell.length_b   1.000
_cell.length_c   1.000
_cell.angle_alpha   90.00
_cell.angle_beta   90.00
_cell.angle_gamma   90.00
#
_symmetry.space_group_name_H-M   'P 1'
#
loop_
_entity.id
_entity.type
_entity.pdbx_description
1 polymer ?
#
loop_
_entity_poly.entity_id
_entity_poly.type
_entity_poly.pdbx_seq_one_letter_code
_entity_poly.pdbx_strand_id
1 'polypeptide(L)'
;MEQNLDPQFSRGLGPQVQQSQRSYPFPTEIISLPSKGLCYPEGHPLSKGEITIKLMTAKEEDILTSTNLITKGIHIDKLLESIIIEPGVKPEDLLVGDKNAILVASRVLAFGHNYKVQITDKFTGEQEEVNIDLGKIQVKEIDESILNRNNEYEFVLPVSKTAIKFKLLTHGDEIAIKKDVEAMAKVTQNGGEITARYRRIIVEVNGNRDLGAIADFVSNRLLAGDSRTLRKEIQRITPDLNFTFEHTYSTGDTEALRIPFGVDFFYPSE
;
A
#
# COMPACT_ATOMS: atom_id res chain seq x y z
N MET A 1 10.49 32.78 -5.07
CA MET A 1 9.40 32.72 -4.08
C MET A 1 9.58 31.40 -3.32
N GLU A 2 10.12 31.49 -2.12
CA GLU A 2 10.17 30.34 -1.23
C GLU A 2 8.75 30.06 -0.76
N GLN A 3 8.16 28.98 -1.22
CA GLN A 3 6.92 28.47 -0.62
C GLN A 3 7.31 27.86 0.73
N ASN A 4 7.06 28.61 1.81
CA ASN A 4 7.07 28.09 3.16
C ASN A 4 6.01 26.98 3.23
N LEU A 5 6.44 25.73 3.21
CA LEU A 5 5.60 24.58 3.55
C LEU A 5 5.12 24.75 4.99
N ASP A 6 3.83 24.63 5.20
CA ASP A 6 3.20 24.79 6.51
C ASP A 6 3.85 23.81 7.52
N PRO A 7 4.38 24.29 8.66
CA PRO A 7 4.98 23.43 9.68
C PRO A 7 4.04 22.36 10.25
N GLN A 8 2.74 22.48 10.01
CA GLN A 8 1.76 21.47 10.45
C GLN A 8 1.79 20.19 9.59
N PHE A 9 2.29 20.28 8.35
CA PHE A 9 2.43 19.12 7.46
C PHE A 9 3.39 18.05 8.03
N SER A 10 4.43 18.45 8.73
CA SER A 10 5.42 17.56 9.33
C SER A 10 4.94 16.79 10.57
N ARG A 11 3.76 17.14 11.14
CA ARG A 11 3.25 16.54 12.39
C ARG A 11 2.22 15.43 12.19
N GLY A 12 1.61 15.33 11.02
CA GLY A 12 0.52 14.38 10.76
C GLY A 12 0.95 13.08 10.07
N LEU A 13 2.01 13.11 9.27
CA LEU A 13 2.46 11.94 8.50
C LEU A 13 3.55 11.10 9.20
N GLY A 14 3.69 11.19 10.53
CA GLY A 14 4.80 10.48 11.20
C GLY A 14 6.16 11.09 10.80
N PRO A 15 7.28 10.48 11.06
CA PRO A 15 8.56 11.12 11.32
C PRO A 15 8.99 12.19 10.32
N GLN A 16 9.71 13.16 10.84
CA GLN A 16 10.17 14.42 10.25
C GLN A 16 10.65 14.30 8.81
N VAL A 17 10.09 15.13 7.95
CA VAL A 17 10.61 15.41 6.62
C VAL A 17 12.00 16.05 6.78
N GLN A 18 13.06 15.34 6.40
CA GLN A 18 14.42 15.84 6.36
C GLN A 18 14.83 16.15 4.92
N GLN A 19 15.31 17.37 4.67
CA GLN A 19 15.86 17.71 3.36
C GLN A 19 17.09 16.89 3.06
N SER A 20 17.14 16.26 1.89
CA SER A 20 18.28 15.50 1.41
C SER A 20 19.49 16.40 1.19
N GLN A 21 20.66 16.02 1.70
CA GLN A 21 21.93 16.70 1.42
C GLN A 21 22.43 16.50 -0.02
N ARG A 22 21.78 15.63 -0.82
CA ARG A 22 22.15 15.41 -2.22
C ARG A 22 21.58 16.54 -3.09
N SER A 23 22.43 17.20 -3.87
CA SER A 23 22.00 18.21 -4.84
C SER A 23 21.39 17.53 -6.07
N TYR A 24 20.08 17.55 -6.17
CA TYR A 24 19.36 17.13 -7.36
C TYR A 24 18.99 18.36 -8.22
N PRO A 25 18.85 18.23 -9.54
CA PRO A 25 18.45 19.32 -10.43
C PRO A 25 16.94 19.67 -10.32
N PHE A 26 16.22 19.02 -9.41
CA PHE A 26 14.78 19.15 -9.17
C PHE A 26 14.48 19.04 -7.66
N PRO A 27 13.36 19.56 -7.20
CA PRO A 27 12.93 19.45 -5.80
C PRO A 27 12.71 17.99 -5.40
N THR A 28 13.16 17.63 -4.20
CA THR A 28 13.05 16.28 -3.64
C THR A 28 12.54 16.32 -2.22
N GLU A 29 11.98 15.20 -1.76
CA GLU A 29 11.49 15.00 -0.42
C GLU A 29 11.89 13.64 0.12
N ILE A 30 12.15 13.54 1.42
CA ILE A 30 12.43 12.28 2.11
C ILE A 30 11.15 11.81 2.81
N ILE A 31 10.68 10.65 2.43
CA ILE A 31 9.46 10.05 2.97
C ILE A 31 9.83 8.93 3.93
N SER A 32 9.31 9.00 5.15
CA SER A 32 9.44 7.91 6.11
C SER A 32 8.48 6.78 5.79
N LEU A 33 8.99 5.57 5.88
CA LEU A 33 8.26 4.36 5.54
C LEU A 33 7.52 3.79 6.76
N PRO A 34 6.24 3.38 6.64
CA PRO A 34 5.51 2.70 7.71
C PRO A 34 6.21 1.48 8.28
N SER A 35 6.96 0.73 7.46
CA SER A 35 7.77 -0.41 7.88
C SER A 35 8.98 -0.04 8.73
N LYS A 36 9.36 1.24 8.78
CA LYS A 36 10.60 1.74 9.40
C LYS A 36 11.85 1.00 8.91
N GLY A 37 11.78 0.38 7.73
CA GLY A 37 12.85 -0.42 7.15
C GLY A 37 13.04 -1.80 7.78
N LEU A 38 12.23 -2.19 8.77
CA LEU A 38 12.40 -3.41 9.57
C LEU A 38 12.12 -4.70 8.79
N CYS A 39 11.43 -4.63 7.66
CA CYS A 39 11.11 -5.76 6.81
C CYS A 39 12.04 -5.90 5.59
N TYR A 40 13.10 -5.08 5.50
CA TYR A 40 14.06 -5.15 4.42
C TYR A 40 15.40 -5.73 4.89
N PRO A 41 16.10 -6.50 4.04
CA PRO A 41 17.39 -7.05 4.37
C PRO A 41 18.40 -5.98 4.80
N GLU A 42 19.33 -6.36 5.64
CA GLU A 42 20.41 -5.46 6.03
C GLU A 42 21.23 -5.04 4.81
N GLY A 43 21.55 -3.74 4.70
CA GLY A 43 22.22 -3.16 3.53
C GLY A 43 21.30 -2.81 2.35
N HIS A 44 20.04 -3.22 2.34
CA HIS A 44 19.07 -2.72 1.37
C HIS A 44 18.82 -1.22 1.60
N PRO A 45 18.72 -0.36 0.54
CA PRO A 45 18.53 1.08 0.74
C PRO A 45 17.30 1.41 1.62
N LEU A 46 16.20 0.69 1.47
CA LEU A 46 14.98 0.87 2.28
C LEU A 46 15.11 0.42 3.73
N SER A 47 16.19 -0.28 4.12
CA SER A 47 16.42 -0.69 5.52
C SER A 47 16.67 0.47 6.47
N LYS A 48 16.86 1.68 5.93
CA LYS A 48 16.96 2.94 6.70
C LYS A 48 15.60 3.44 7.20
N GLY A 49 14.48 2.91 6.66
CA GLY A 49 13.13 3.32 7.01
C GLY A 49 12.66 4.60 6.32
N GLU A 50 13.38 5.06 5.32
CA GLU A 50 13.09 6.26 4.55
C GLU A 50 13.44 6.08 3.08
N ILE A 51 12.86 6.91 2.22
CA ILE A 51 13.11 6.93 0.78
C ILE A 51 13.08 8.36 0.25
N THR A 52 13.98 8.67 -0.69
CA THR A 52 14.01 9.95 -1.37
C THR A 52 13.18 9.88 -2.67
N ILE A 53 12.22 10.78 -2.81
CA ILE A 53 11.43 10.95 -4.02
C ILE A 53 11.61 12.35 -4.61
N LYS A 54 11.40 12.52 -5.90
CA LYS A 54 11.25 13.84 -6.52
C LYS A 54 9.78 14.29 -6.45
N LEU A 55 9.56 15.58 -6.42
CA LEU A 55 8.22 16.15 -6.55
C LEU A 55 7.68 15.90 -7.95
N MET A 56 6.37 15.67 -8.05
CA MET A 56 5.69 15.51 -9.33
C MET A 56 5.75 16.81 -10.16
N THR A 57 5.88 16.64 -11.47
CA THR A 57 5.84 17.70 -12.48
C THR A 57 4.74 17.37 -13.50
N ALA A 58 4.51 18.25 -14.47
CA ALA A 58 3.58 17.99 -15.57
C ALA A 58 3.82 16.62 -16.27
N LYS A 59 5.06 16.13 -16.28
CA LYS A 59 5.37 14.79 -16.80
C LYS A 59 4.66 13.68 -16.01
N GLU A 60 4.63 13.78 -14.70
CA GLU A 60 3.96 12.80 -13.83
C GLU A 60 2.42 12.94 -13.93
N GLU A 61 1.93 14.16 -14.15
CA GLU A 61 0.50 14.39 -14.48
C GLU A 61 0.12 13.70 -15.80
N ASP A 62 0.96 13.82 -16.84
CA ASP A 62 0.75 13.09 -18.10
C ASP A 62 0.71 11.57 -17.92
N ILE A 63 1.55 11.02 -17.03
CA ILE A 63 1.51 9.59 -16.68
C ILE A 63 0.17 9.23 -16.04
N LEU A 64 -0.25 10.01 -15.06
CA LEU A 64 -1.48 9.77 -14.31
C LEU A 64 -2.73 9.91 -15.21
N THR A 65 -2.76 10.90 -16.12
CA THR A 65 -3.89 11.17 -17.02
C THR A 65 -3.92 10.33 -18.29
N SER A 66 -2.86 9.56 -18.56
CA SER A 66 -2.76 8.73 -19.76
C SER A 66 -3.81 7.63 -19.79
N THR A 67 -4.85 7.77 -20.60
CA THR A 67 -5.91 6.78 -20.79
C THR A 67 -5.33 5.40 -21.14
N ASN A 68 -4.25 5.33 -21.93
CA ASN A 68 -3.59 4.07 -22.29
C ASN A 68 -2.95 3.39 -21.07
N LEU A 69 -2.28 4.14 -20.17
CA LEU A 69 -1.67 3.58 -18.98
C LEU A 69 -2.71 3.19 -17.94
N ILE A 70 -3.80 3.97 -17.82
CA ILE A 70 -4.94 3.68 -16.92
C ILE A 70 -5.64 2.41 -17.38
N THR A 71 -5.97 2.28 -18.68
CA THR A 71 -6.63 1.10 -19.24
C THR A 71 -5.78 -0.17 -19.03
N LYS A 72 -4.45 -0.04 -19.15
CA LYS A 72 -3.53 -1.15 -18.85
C LYS A 72 -3.34 -1.38 -17.34
N GLY A 73 -3.79 -0.45 -16.50
CA GLY A 73 -3.65 -0.49 -15.06
C GLY A 73 -2.18 -0.42 -14.59
N ILE A 74 -1.31 0.29 -15.32
CA ILE A 74 0.12 0.43 -15.03
C ILE A 74 0.55 1.89 -14.76
N HIS A 75 -0.39 2.83 -14.69
CA HIS A 75 -0.11 4.24 -14.46
C HIS A 75 0.60 4.49 -13.11
N ILE A 76 0.20 3.77 -12.06
CA ILE A 76 0.85 3.86 -10.74
C ILE A 76 2.28 3.31 -10.79
N ASP A 77 2.51 2.19 -11.48
CA ASP A 77 3.86 1.63 -11.65
C ASP A 77 4.77 2.65 -12.34
N LYS A 78 4.28 3.30 -13.40
CA LYS A 78 5.01 4.33 -14.13
C LYS A 78 5.22 5.62 -13.34
N LEU A 79 4.26 5.98 -12.49
CA LEU A 79 4.44 7.08 -11.55
C LEU A 79 5.58 6.76 -10.57
N LEU A 80 5.54 5.61 -9.90
CA LEU A 80 6.57 5.20 -8.94
C LEU A 80 7.96 5.14 -9.59
N GLU A 81 8.08 4.54 -10.80
CA GLU A 81 9.33 4.52 -11.58
C GLU A 81 9.86 5.93 -11.85
N SER A 82 8.97 6.92 -12.02
CA SER A 82 9.37 8.30 -12.32
C SER A 82 9.75 9.11 -11.10
N ILE A 83 9.09 8.90 -9.94
CA ILE A 83 9.31 9.73 -8.75
C ILE A 83 10.37 9.16 -7.79
N ILE A 84 10.57 7.85 -7.76
CA ILE A 84 11.58 7.23 -6.89
C ILE A 84 12.96 7.49 -7.48
N ILE A 85 13.79 8.20 -6.72
CA ILE A 85 15.15 8.57 -7.12
C ILE A 85 16.21 8.00 -6.18
N GLU A 86 15.79 7.23 -5.16
CA GLU A 86 16.72 6.55 -4.25
C GLU A 86 17.49 5.47 -5.02
N PRO A 87 18.85 5.57 -5.10
CA PRO A 87 19.64 4.60 -5.86
C PRO A 87 19.51 3.18 -5.31
N GLY A 88 19.33 2.22 -6.23
CA GLY A 88 19.25 0.80 -5.88
C GLY A 88 17.86 0.36 -5.40
N VAL A 89 16.85 1.24 -5.42
CA VAL A 89 15.46 0.91 -5.12
C VAL A 89 14.67 0.76 -6.41
N LYS A 90 13.96 -0.35 -6.53
CA LYS A 90 12.94 -0.57 -7.56
C LYS A 90 11.56 -0.48 -6.92
N PRO A 91 10.54 0.06 -7.63
CA PRO A 91 9.17 0.10 -7.11
C PRO A 91 8.65 -1.26 -6.65
N GLU A 92 9.06 -2.34 -7.33
CA GLU A 92 8.67 -3.71 -7.02
C GLU A 92 9.16 -4.21 -5.65
N ASP A 93 10.25 -3.61 -5.13
CA ASP A 93 10.83 -3.98 -3.84
C ASP A 93 10.05 -3.42 -2.65
N LEU A 94 9.22 -2.37 -2.88
CA LEU A 94 8.44 -1.72 -1.84
C LEU A 94 7.40 -2.65 -1.24
N LEU A 95 7.32 -2.73 0.09
CA LEU A 95 6.13 -3.26 0.75
C LEU A 95 4.91 -2.43 0.37
N VAL A 96 3.74 -3.09 0.34
CA VAL A 96 2.48 -2.43 -0.08
C VAL A 96 2.20 -1.18 0.76
N GLY A 97 2.36 -1.24 2.07
CA GLY A 97 2.13 -0.09 2.94
C GLY A 97 3.14 1.04 2.74
N ASP A 98 4.41 0.71 2.46
CA ASP A 98 5.44 1.71 2.14
C ASP A 98 5.15 2.41 0.81
N LYS A 99 4.72 1.64 -0.21
CA LYS A 99 4.21 2.17 -1.47
C LYS A 99 3.05 3.14 -1.24
N ASN A 100 2.09 2.76 -0.40
CA ASN A 100 0.93 3.60 -0.09
C ASN A 100 1.36 4.93 0.54
N ALA A 101 2.32 4.93 1.46
CA ALA A 101 2.85 6.15 2.07
C ALA A 101 3.51 7.07 1.04
N ILE A 102 4.29 6.51 0.10
CA ILE A 102 4.90 7.27 -1.00
C ILE A 102 3.82 7.92 -1.88
N LEU A 103 2.77 7.17 -2.24
CA LEU A 103 1.68 7.68 -3.08
C LEU A 103 0.89 8.79 -2.38
N VAL A 104 0.57 8.63 -1.10
CA VAL A 104 -0.12 9.68 -0.31
C VAL A 104 0.76 10.93 -0.21
N ALA A 105 2.03 10.76 0.14
CA ALA A 105 2.97 11.88 0.23
C ALA A 105 3.11 12.62 -1.13
N SER A 106 3.27 11.88 -2.22
CA SER A 106 3.38 12.46 -3.57
C SER A 106 2.15 13.27 -3.94
N ARG A 107 0.94 12.76 -3.63
CA ARG A 107 -0.31 13.47 -3.88
C ARG A 107 -0.40 14.75 -3.04
N VAL A 108 -0.06 14.67 -1.75
CA VAL A 108 -0.13 15.82 -0.85
C VAL A 108 0.87 16.90 -1.26
N LEU A 109 2.09 16.51 -1.65
CA LEU A 109 3.12 17.44 -2.12
C LEU A 109 2.75 18.15 -3.42
N ALA A 110 1.98 17.48 -4.31
CA ALA A 110 1.59 18.05 -5.60
C ALA A 110 0.29 18.86 -5.53
N PHE A 111 -0.72 18.36 -4.80
CA PHE A 111 -2.09 18.89 -4.86
C PHE A 111 -2.63 19.34 -3.50
N GLY A 112 -1.78 19.36 -2.46
CA GLY A 112 -2.20 19.71 -1.10
C GLY A 112 -2.91 18.57 -0.38
N HIS A 113 -3.22 18.81 0.89
CA HIS A 113 -3.75 17.80 1.81
C HIS A 113 -5.27 17.59 1.73
N ASN A 114 -6.01 18.50 1.13
CA ASN A 114 -7.45 18.37 1.00
C ASN A 114 -7.81 17.35 -0.08
N TYR A 115 -8.62 16.36 0.29
CA TYR A 115 -9.12 15.34 -0.62
C TYR A 115 -10.64 15.24 -0.51
N LYS A 116 -11.33 15.61 -1.59
CA LYS A 116 -12.78 15.56 -1.69
C LYS A 116 -13.22 14.17 -2.14
N VAL A 117 -14.17 13.60 -1.45
CA VAL A 117 -14.78 12.31 -1.77
C VAL A 117 -16.30 12.42 -1.75
N GLN A 118 -16.95 11.68 -2.64
CA GLN A 118 -18.40 11.53 -2.63
C GLN A 118 -18.77 10.32 -1.78
N ILE A 119 -19.61 10.53 -0.78
CA ILE A 119 -20.15 9.47 0.06
C ILE A 119 -21.66 9.41 -0.15
N THR A 120 -22.22 8.20 -0.15
CA THR A 120 -23.68 8.03 -0.14
C THR A 120 -24.14 7.84 1.30
N ASP A 121 -24.95 8.76 1.80
CA ASP A 121 -25.60 8.61 3.11
C ASP A 121 -26.48 7.35 3.08
N LYS A 122 -26.16 6.40 3.95
CA LYS A 122 -26.84 5.08 3.99
C LYS A 122 -28.27 5.15 4.51
N PHE A 123 -28.68 6.26 5.13
CA PHE A 123 -30.03 6.47 5.68
C PHE A 123 -30.93 7.20 4.71
N THR A 124 -30.42 8.20 4.00
CA THR A 124 -31.19 9.01 3.05
C THR A 124 -31.00 8.58 1.59
N GLY A 125 -29.87 7.93 1.28
CA GLY A 125 -29.47 7.60 -0.09
C GLY A 125 -28.91 8.80 -0.87
N GLU A 126 -28.82 9.98 -0.25
CA GLU A 126 -28.27 11.17 -0.88
C GLU A 126 -26.75 11.10 -0.94
N GLN A 127 -26.17 11.74 -1.97
CA GLN A 127 -24.72 11.88 -2.09
C GLN A 127 -24.30 13.19 -1.44
N GLU A 128 -23.24 13.13 -0.63
CA GLU A 128 -22.60 14.30 -0.05
C GLU A 128 -21.12 14.32 -0.37
N GLU A 129 -20.58 15.53 -0.54
CA GLU A 129 -19.14 15.75 -0.68
C GLU A 129 -18.50 15.93 0.70
N VAL A 130 -17.53 15.07 1.02
CA VAL A 130 -16.77 15.16 2.27
C VAL A 130 -15.33 15.49 1.96
N ASN A 131 -14.78 16.46 2.69
CA ASN A 131 -13.39 16.86 2.58
C ASN A 131 -12.54 16.14 3.63
N ILE A 132 -11.62 15.31 3.17
CA ILE A 132 -10.69 14.55 4.00
C ILE A 132 -9.33 15.25 4.01
N ASP A 133 -8.80 15.51 5.20
CA ASP A 133 -7.46 16.04 5.38
C ASP A 133 -6.44 14.89 5.39
N LEU A 134 -5.77 14.67 4.25
CA LEU A 134 -4.75 13.64 4.10
C LEU A 134 -3.52 13.87 4.99
N GLY A 135 -3.29 15.10 5.45
CA GLY A 135 -2.21 15.41 6.39
C GLY A 135 -2.44 14.83 7.79
N LYS A 136 -3.67 14.40 8.10
CA LYS A 136 -4.04 13.74 9.36
C LYS A 136 -3.95 12.21 9.31
N ILE A 137 -3.65 11.64 8.13
CA ILE A 137 -3.46 10.19 8.02
C ILE A 137 -2.24 9.80 8.83
N GLN A 138 -2.44 8.87 9.76
CA GLN A 138 -1.38 8.37 10.63
C GLN A 138 -0.88 7.00 10.14
N VAL A 139 0.35 6.67 10.51
CA VAL A 139 0.86 5.32 10.38
C VAL A 139 0.07 4.42 11.33
N LYS A 140 -0.32 3.26 10.84
CA LYS A 140 -1.01 2.25 11.63
C LYS A 140 -0.10 1.78 12.75
N GLU A 141 -0.63 1.76 13.98
CA GLU A 141 0.08 1.21 15.12
C GLU A 141 0.19 -0.32 15.00
N ILE A 142 1.41 -0.81 15.07
CA ILE A 142 1.73 -2.23 15.06
C ILE A 142 2.81 -2.52 16.10
N ASP A 143 2.90 -3.75 16.54
CA ASP A 143 4.02 -4.22 17.36
C ASP A 143 5.26 -4.45 16.47
N GLU A 144 6.18 -3.49 16.49
CA GLU A 144 7.40 -3.51 15.67
C GLU A 144 8.31 -4.69 16.00
N SER A 145 8.25 -5.25 17.21
CA SER A 145 9.08 -6.39 17.62
C SER A 145 8.78 -7.67 16.84
N ILE A 146 7.62 -7.73 16.18
CA ILE A 146 7.22 -8.85 15.32
C ILE A 146 7.89 -8.76 13.96
N LEU A 147 8.18 -7.54 13.49
CA LEU A 147 8.77 -7.33 12.17
C LEU A 147 10.21 -7.86 12.10
N ASN A 148 10.55 -8.45 10.99
CA ASN A 148 11.90 -9.00 10.78
C ASN A 148 12.42 -8.75 9.37
N ARG A 149 13.76 -8.65 9.25
CA ARG A 149 14.46 -8.30 8.02
C ARG A 149 14.33 -9.31 6.88
N ASN A 150 13.90 -10.52 7.20
CA ASN A 150 13.67 -11.56 6.18
C ASN A 150 12.27 -11.48 5.59
N ASN A 151 11.38 -10.65 6.18
CA ASN A 151 9.97 -10.57 5.82
C ASN A 151 9.29 -11.96 5.77
N GLU A 152 9.62 -12.84 6.73
CA GLU A 152 9.03 -14.18 6.87
C GLU A 152 8.51 -14.38 8.29
N TYR A 153 7.25 -14.82 8.42
CA TYR A 153 6.52 -14.94 9.67
C TYR A 153 5.95 -16.33 9.84
N GLU A 154 6.16 -16.93 11.00
CA GLU A 154 5.63 -18.25 11.33
C GLU A 154 4.20 -18.14 11.85
N PHE A 155 3.35 -19.04 11.41
CA PHE A 155 1.96 -19.10 11.86
C PHE A 155 1.43 -20.53 11.83
N VAL A 156 0.68 -20.91 12.86
CA VAL A 156 -0.01 -22.21 12.90
C VAL A 156 -1.49 -21.96 12.63
N LEU A 157 -1.98 -22.52 11.54
CA LEU A 157 -3.38 -22.41 11.13
C LEU A 157 -4.29 -23.06 12.18
N PRO A 158 -5.31 -22.37 12.71
CA PRO A 158 -6.02 -22.82 13.91
C PRO A 158 -6.92 -24.04 13.69
N VAL A 159 -7.44 -24.26 12.48
CA VAL A 159 -8.34 -25.37 12.16
C VAL A 159 -7.55 -26.60 11.73
N SER A 160 -6.73 -26.48 10.69
CA SER A 160 -5.94 -27.59 10.14
C SER A 160 -4.70 -27.94 10.97
N LYS A 161 -4.31 -27.09 11.92
CA LYS A 161 -3.06 -27.21 12.70
C LYS A 161 -1.79 -27.26 11.84
N THR A 162 -1.89 -26.81 10.60
CA THR A 162 -0.76 -26.77 9.65
C THR A 162 0.16 -25.59 10.01
N ALA A 163 1.45 -25.86 10.15
CA ALA A 163 2.47 -24.82 10.32
C ALA A 163 2.82 -24.22 8.96
N ILE A 164 2.80 -22.90 8.86
CA ILE A 164 3.17 -22.17 7.65
C ILE A 164 4.17 -21.06 7.97
N LYS A 165 4.97 -20.68 6.97
CA LYS A 165 5.58 -19.35 6.94
C LYS A 165 4.94 -18.54 5.86
N PHE A 166 4.73 -17.26 6.16
CA PHE A 166 4.16 -16.30 5.22
C PHE A 166 4.99 -15.03 5.19
N LYS A 167 4.83 -14.24 4.13
CA LYS A 167 5.47 -12.92 3.98
C LYS A 167 4.44 -11.81 3.79
N LEU A 168 4.82 -10.58 4.06
CA LEU A 168 4.10 -9.40 3.64
C LEU A 168 4.37 -9.14 2.16
N LEU A 169 3.31 -8.75 1.44
CA LEU A 169 3.40 -8.53 -0.01
C LEU A 169 4.17 -7.26 -0.34
N THR A 170 4.97 -7.36 -1.39
CA THR A 170 5.58 -6.22 -2.07
C THR A 170 4.70 -5.76 -3.23
N HIS A 171 5.01 -4.58 -3.78
CA HIS A 171 4.38 -4.10 -5.01
C HIS A 171 4.63 -5.06 -6.19
N GLY A 172 5.81 -5.64 -6.29
CA GLY A 172 6.11 -6.68 -7.27
C GLY A 172 5.23 -7.92 -7.15
N ASP A 173 4.92 -8.32 -5.90
CA ASP A 173 3.97 -9.40 -5.67
C ASP A 173 2.55 -9.03 -6.13
N GLU A 174 2.09 -7.78 -5.91
CA GLU A 174 0.78 -7.32 -6.39
C GLU A 174 0.69 -7.34 -7.92
N ILE A 175 1.74 -6.88 -8.61
CA ILE A 175 1.84 -6.95 -10.07
C ILE A 175 1.75 -8.40 -10.55
N ALA A 176 2.46 -9.32 -9.88
CA ALA A 176 2.45 -10.73 -10.23
C ALA A 176 1.10 -11.39 -9.97
N ILE A 177 0.46 -11.09 -8.83
CA ILE A 177 -0.90 -11.56 -8.51
C ILE A 177 -1.90 -11.10 -9.58
N LYS A 178 -1.85 -9.83 -9.98
CA LYS A 178 -2.72 -9.29 -11.03
C LYS A 178 -2.55 -10.06 -12.35
N LYS A 179 -1.31 -10.31 -12.78
CA LYS A 179 -1.01 -11.10 -13.98
C LYS A 179 -1.54 -12.53 -13.88
N ASP A 180 -1.37 -13.18 -12.73
CA ASP A 180 -1.86 -14.53 -12.48
C ASP A 180 -3.40 -14.59 -12.56
N VAL A 181 -4.09 -13.60 -11.94
CA VAL A 181 -5.56 -13.47 -11.97
C VAL A 181 -6.07 -13.24 -13.40
N GLU A 182 -5.45 -12.33 -14.15
CA GLU A 182 -5.80 -12.05 -15.55
C GLU A 182 -5.59 -13.27 -16.45
N ALA A 183 -4.53 -14.04 -16.22
CA ALA A 183 -4.29 -15.28 -16.95
C ALA A 183 -5.33 -16.36 -16.64
N MET A 184 -5.69 -16.50 -15.35
CA MET A 184 -6.72 -17.45 -14.92
C MET A 184 -8.11 -17.07 -15.41
N ALA A 185 -8.46 -15.76 -15.43
CA ALA A 185 -9.76 -15.29 -15.89
C ALA A 185 -10.02 -15.62 -17.38
N LYS A 186 -8.96 -15.79 -18.18
CA LYS A 186 -9.07 -16.24 -19.58
C LYS A 186 -9.42 -17.72 -19.72
N VAL A 187 -9.17 -18.53 -18.69
CA VAL A 187 -9.35 -19.99 -18.70
C VAL A 187 -10.55 -20.42 -17.85
N THR A 188 -10.80 -19.70 -16.75
CA THR A 188 -11.87 -19.99 -15.81
C THR A 188 -12.73 -18.76 -15.59
N GLN A 189 -14.04 -18.94 -15.40
CA GLN A 189 -14.95 -17.82 -15.11
C GLN A 189 -14.68 -17.13 -13.75
N ASN A 190 -13.91 -17.79 -12.87
CA ASN A 190 -13.51 -17.25 -11.57
C ASN A 190 -12.02 -16.89 -11.60
N GLY A 191 -11.70 -15.61 -11.44
CA GLY A 191 -10.32 -15.12 -11.48
C GLY A 191 -9.39 -15.64 -10.39
N GLY A 192 -9.90 -16.36 -9.38
CA GLY A 192 -9.11 -17.02 -8.34
C GLY A 192 -8.20 -16.07 -7.54
N GLU A 193 -8.61 -14.83 -7.33
CA GLU A 193 -7.80 -13.79 -6.69
C GLU A 193 -7.29 -14.20 -5.30
N ILE A 194 -8.15 -14.82 -4.49
CA ILE A 194 -7.80 -15.27 -3.14
C ILE A 194 -6.68 -16.30 -3.18
N THR A 195 -6.80 -17.29 -4.06
CA THR A 195 -5.79 -18.36 -4.20
C THR A 195 -4.49 -17.84 -4.81
N ALA A 196 -4.57 -16.96 -5.81
CA ALA A 196 -3.39 -16.30 -6.40
C ALA A 196 -2.63 -15.50 -5.33
N ARG A 197 -3.33 -14.75 -4.49
CA ARG A 197 -2.75 -13.99 -3.40
C ARG A 197 -2.06 -14.87 -2.37
N TYR A 198 -2.71 -15.96 -1.89
CA TYR A 198 -2.10 -16.87 -0.91
C TYR A 198 -0.92 -17.66 -1.46
N ARG A 199 -0.88 -17.98 -2.74
CA ARG A 199 0.30 -18.60 -3.39
C ARG A 199 1.53 -17.69 -3.37
N ARG A 200 1.35 -16.36 -3.27
CA ARG A 200 2.44 -15.40 -3.13
C ARG A 200 2.79 -15.12 -1.67
N ILE A 201 1.81 -15.16 -0.79
CA ILE A 201 1.95 -14.88 0.64
C ILE A 201 2.63 -16.04 1.35
N ILE A 202 2.17 -17.30 1.13
CA ILE A 202 2.70 -18.49 1.80
C ILE A 202 4.00 -18.89 1.13
N VAL A 203 5.07 -18.98 1.91
CA VAL A 203 6.41 -19.32 1.43
C VAL A 203 6.90 -20.68 1.92
N GLU A 204 6.20 -21.28 2.90
CA GLU A 204 6.53 -22.60 3.44
C GLU A 204 5.28 -23.25 4.04
N VAL A 205 5.12 -24.56 3.88
CA VAL A 205 4.05 -25.37 4.49
C VAL A 205 4.68 -26.61 5.12
N ASN A 206 4.58 -26.76 6.45
CA ASN A 206 5.18 -27.86 7.22
C ASN A 206 6.66 -28.11 6.87
N GLY A 207 7.46 -27.05 6.75
CA GLY A 207 8.88 -27.14 6.39
C GLY A 207 9.16 -27.30 4.90
N ASN A 208 8.14 -27.43 4.05
CA ASN A 208 8.30 -27.57 2.61
C ASN A 208 8.12 -26.22 1.89
N ARG A 209 9.12 -25.82 1.10
CA ARG A 209 9.14 -24.58 0.30
C ARG A 209 8.92 -24.80 -1.20
N ASP A 210 8.59 -26.03 -1.62
CA ASP A 210 8.30 -26.31 -3.01
C ASP A 210 7.05 -25.56 -3.48
N LEU A 211 7.18 -24.79 -4.56
CA LEU A 211 6.11 -23.94 -5.08
C LEU A 211 4.89 -24.74 -5.53
N GLY A 212 5.09 -25.96 -6.05
CA GLY A 212 4.01 -26.85 -6.47
C GLY A 212 3.23 -27.36 -5.26
N ALA A 213 3.94 -27.77 -4.20
CA ALA A 213 3.33 -28.21 -2.94
C ALA A 213 2.55 -27.08 -2.25
N ILE A 214 3.08 -25.85 -2.27
CA ILE A 214 2.39 -24.66 -1.74
C ILE A 214 1.14 -24.37 -2.58
N ALA A 215 1.25 -24.41 -3.91
CA ALA A 215 0.12 -24.16 -4.81
C ALA A 215 -1.00 -25.20 -4.63
N ASP A 216 -0.64 -26.50 -4.47
CA ASP A 216 -1.60 -27.56 -4.15
C ASP A 216 -2.26 -27.34 -2.78
N PHE A 217 -1.47 -27.02 -1.75
CA PHE A 217 -2.00 -26.72 -0.42
C PHE A 217 -3.01 -25.55 -0.46
N VAL A 218 -2.66 -24.43 -1.09
CA VAL A 218 -3.53 -23.25 -1.20
C VAL A 218 -4.81 -23.57 -1.95
N SER A 219 -4.74 -24.38 -3.02
CA SER A 219 -5.88 -24.65 -3.88
C SER A 219 -6.83 -25.70 -3.31
N ASN A 220 -6.30 -26.70 -2.59
CA ASN A 220 -7.04 -27.92 -2.25
C ASN A 220 -7.16 -28.16 -0.75
N ARG A 221 -6.30 -27.55 0.09
CA ARG A 221 -6.20 -27.90 1.51
C ARG A 221 -6.31 -26.71 2.47
N LEU A 222 -6.14 -25.47 2.01
CA LEU A 222 -6.29 -24.28 2.85
C LEU A 222 -7.78 -24.07 3.14
N LEU A 223 -8.19 -24.39 4.36
CA LEU A 223 -9.58 -24.25 4.79
C LEU A 223 -10.00 -22.78 4.87
N ALA A 224 -11.27 -22.49 4.60
CA ALA A 224 -11.80 -21.12 4.62
C ALA A 224 -11.65 -20.43 6.00
N GLY A 225 -11.80 -21.20 7.10
CA GLY A 225 -11.58 -20.72 8.46
C GLY A 225 -10.12 -20.32 8.71
N ASP A 226 -9.17 -21.13 8.24
CA ASP A 226 -7.74 -20.87 8.31
C ASP A 226 -7.35 -19.65 7.46
N SER A 227 -7.85 -19.58 6.21
CA SER A 227 -7.67 -18.45 5.30
C SER A 227 -8.13 -17.13 5.94
N ARG A 228 -9.31 -17.14 6.58
CA ARG A 228 -9.84 -15.96 7.28
C ARG A 228 -8.95 -15.54 8.44
N THR A 229 -8.46 -16.48 9.24
CA THR A 229 -7.61 -16.18 10.39
C THR A 229 -6.24 -15.71 9.95
N LEU A 230 -5.65 -16.34 8.94
CA LEU A 230 -4.38 -15.91 8.34
C LEU A 230 -4.49 -14.47 7.79
N ARG A 231 -5.60 -14.13 7.12
CA ARG A 231 -5.82 -12.76 6.63
C ARG A 231 -5.83 -11.73 7.76
N LYS A 232 -6.49 -12.06 8.88
CA LYS A 232 -6.51 -11.17 10.06
C LYS A 232 -5.10 -11.00 10.63
N GLU A 233 -4.31 -12.07 10.69
CA GLU A 233 -2.94 -12.00 11.19
C GLU A 233 -2.06 -11.16 10.27
N ILE A 234 -2.09 -11.39 8.96
CA ILE A 234 -1.39 -10.56 7.98
C ILE A 234 -1.80 -9.08 8.16
N GLN A 235 -3.10 -8.81 8.20
CA GLN A 235 -3.59 -7.45 8.39
C GLN A 235 -3.11 -6.84 9.71
N ARG A 236 -3.01 -7.61 10.79
CA ARG A 236 -2.55 -7.15 12.10
C ARG A 236 -1.09 -6.67 12.06
N ILE A 237 -0.21 -7.43 11.41
CA ILE A 237 1.24 -7.15 11.39
C ILE A 237 1.71 -6.29 10.22
N THR A 238 0.87 -6.08 9.18
CA THR A 238 1.26 -5.29 8.00
C THR A 238 1.43 -3.81 8.38
N PRO A 239 2.65 -3.25 8.23
CA PRO A 239 2.86 -1.81 8.31
C PRO A 239 2.12 -1.11 7.17
N ASP A 240 1.35 -0.08 7.47
CA ASP A 240 0.59 0.69 6.48
C ASP A 240 0.17 2.04 7.07
N LEU A 241 -0.47 2.86 6.29
CA LEU A 241 -1.22 4.02 6.75
C LEU A 241 -2.61 3.61 7.23
N ASN A 242 -3.16 4.39 8.17
CA ASN A 242 -4.54 4.20 8.62
C ASN A 242 -5.49 4.93 7.65
N PHE A 243 -5.98 4.23 6.64
CA PHE A 243 -6.92 4.74 5.64
C PHE A 243 -8.36 4.77 6.15
N THR A 244 -8.59 5.29 7.35
CA THR A 244 -9.93 5.48 7.89
C THR A 244 -10.12 6.92 8.34
N PHE A 245 -11.35 7.42 8.24
CA PHE A 245 -11.77 8.70 8.79
C PHE A 245 -13.14 8.55 9.41
N GLU A 246 -13.43 9.34 10.44
CA GLU A 246 -14.75 9.35 11.05
C GLU A 246 -15.69 10.25 10.24
N HIS A 247 -16.84 9.72 9.89
CA HIS A 247 -17.90 10.41 9.21
C HIS A 247 -19.16 10.40 10.05
N THR A 248 -19.81 11.56 10.18
CA THR A 248 -21.09 11.70 10.90
C THR A 248 -22.21 11.94 9.88
N TYR A 249 -23.13 11.00 9.79
CA TYR A 249 -24.29 11.05 8.90
C TYR A 249 -25.32 12.11 9.35
N SER A 250 -26.27 12.40 8.47
CA SER A 250 -27.38 13.32 8.72
C SER A 250 -28.23 12.95 9.97
N THR A 251 -28.26 11.69 10.34
CA THR A 251 -28.92 11.18 11.58
C THR A 251 -28.14 11.47 12.86
N GLY A 252 -26.89 11.91 12.77
CA GLY A 252 -25.98 12.07 13.92
C GLY A 252 -25.17 10.80 14.25
N ASP A 253 -25.39 9.70 13.55
CA ASP A 253 -24.60 8.48 13.70
C ASP A 253 -23.20 8.67 13.13
N THR A 254 -22.16 8.25 13.85
CA THR A 254 -20.77 8.33 13.41
C THR A 254 -20.24 6.95 13.03
N GLU A 255 -19.55 6.85 11.93
CA GLU A 255 -18.94 5.62 11.43
C GLU A 255 -17.53 5.88 10.89
N ALA A 256 -16.61 4.94 11.15
CA ALA A 256 -15.30 4.94 10.53
C ALA A 256 -15.38 4.40 9.10
N LEU A 257 -15.22 5.29 8.13
CA LEU A 257 -15.23 4.95 6.72
C LEU A 257 -13.80 4.82 6.18
N ARG A 258 -13.64 4.00 5.16
CA ARG A 258 -12.35 3.86 4.49
C ARG A 258 -12.17 4.99 3.48
N ILE A 259 -10.99 5.63 3.51
CA ILE A 259 -10.58 6.59 2.48
C ILE A 259 -10.45 5.83 1.15
N PRO A 260 -11.19 6.22 0.10
CA PRO A 260 -11.04 5.59 -1.21
C PRO A 260 -9.65 5.93 -1.79
N PHE A 261 -8.95 4.88 -2.22
CA PHE A 261 -7.61 4.97 -2.78
C PHE A 261 -7.62 4.36 -4.19
N GLY A 262 -8.15 5.13 -5.15
CA GLY A 262 -8.33 4.72 -6.53
C GLY A 262 -7.67 5.68 -7.51
N VAL A 263 -8.05 5.58 -8.78
CA VAL A 263 -7.57 6.47 -9.84
C VAL A 263 -7.87 7.93 -9.51
N ASP A 264 -9.07 8.21 -8.98
CA ASP A 264 -9.52 9.58 -8.63
C ASP A 264 -8.73 10.20 -7.47
N PHE A 265 -7.95 9.39 -6.72
CA PHE A 265 -7.13 9.89 -5.63
C PHE A 265 -6.12 10.96 -6.09
N PHE A 266 -5.60 10.86 -7.31
CA PHE A 266 -4.64 11.80 -7.87
C PHE A 266 -5.29 12.94 -8.69
N TYR A 267 -6.63 12.94 -8.82
CA TYR A 267 -7.35 13.97 -9.58
C TYR A 267 -8.20 14.79 -8.60
N PRO A 268 -7.67 15.93 -8.10
CA PRO A 268 -8.54 16.85 -7.37
C PRO A 268 -9.65 17.28 -8.33
N SER A 269 -10.91 17.03 -7.97
CA SER A 269 -12.04 17.70 -8.63
C SER A 269 -11.88 19.20 -8.44
N GLU A 270 -11.83 19.95 -9.54
CA GLU A 270 -11.81 21.42 -9.54
C GLU A 270 -13.01 22.00 -8.81
#